data_b62612316435be9aa0dfe3ef8b3b4054
#
_entry.id   b62612316435be9aa0dfe3ef8b3b4054
#
_cell.length_a   1.000
_cell.length_b   1.000
_cell.length_c   1.000
_cell.angle_alpha   90.00
_cell.angle_beta   90.00
_cell.angle_gamma   90.00
#
_symmetry.space_group_name_H-M   'P 1'
#
loop_
_entity.id
_entity.type
_entity.pdbx_description
1 polymer ?
#
loop_
_entity_poly.entity_id
_entity_poly.type
_entity_poly.pdbx_seq_one_letter_code
_entity_poly.pdbx_strand_id
1 'polypeptide(L)'
;MKPSLKLKKLQETVIQCRKCPRLVAYLQEVSQRKPRRYQDWDYWSNPLPSFGDPNARVLIIGLAPAANGGNRTGRMFTGDRSGEWLFNALYQFGFANQPNSLRRDDDFKLDNCYITATIRCAPPKNKPLPKEIENCRPYFLEELDLLKKVEVIVLLGQIAFTQTLKSLRSKGYDVPPLSFGHGKSYLLSRKLPTPVWNGLKPFHTELQTISLITTYHPSQQNTQTGKLTRPMFHRVFKMIKKKLEVES
;
A
#
# COMPACT_ATOMS: atom_id res chain seq x y z
N MET A 1 -3.95 -24.27 -1.59
CA MET A 1 -4.23 -23.23 -2.60
C MET A 1 -3.03 -22.27 -2.64
N LYS A 2 -2.46 -22.00 -3.82
CA LYS A 2 -1.27 -21.12 -3.98
C LYS A 2 -1.55 -19.71 -3.41
N PRO A 3 -0.56 -19.01 -2.79
CA PRO A 3 -0.74 -17.67 -2.23
C PRO A 3 -1.32 -16.65 -3.23
N SER A 4 -0.88 -16.71 -4.49
CA SER A 4 -1.40 -15.85 -5.57
C SER A 4 -2.91 -16.00 -5.80
N LEU A 5 -3.45 -17.21 -5.70
CA LEU A 5 -4.88 -17.47 -5.86
C LEU A 5 -5.68 -16.95 -4.64
N LYS A 6 -5.11 -17.04 -3.43
CA LYS A 6 -5.73 -16.48 -2.22
C LYS A 6 -5.75 -14.94 -2.29
N LEU A 7 -4.67 -14.31 -2.73
CA LEU A 7 -4.64 -12.85 -2.97
C LEU A 7 -5.70 -12.43 -3.99
N LYS A 8 -5.82 -13.15 -5.11
CA LYS A 8 -6.86 -12.87 -6.11
C LYS A 8 -8.26 -12.92 -5.50
N LYS A 9 -8.59 -13.98 -4.76
CA LYS A 9 -9.89 -14.12 -4.08
C LYS A 9 -10.13 -12.99 -3.06
N LEU A 10 -9.11 -12.59 -2.31
CA LEU A 10 -9.19 -11.45 -1.39
C LEU A 10 -9.53 -10.16 -2.15
N GLN A 11 -8.88 -9.89 -3.29
CA GLN A 11 -9.15 -8.71 -4.10
C GLN A 11 -10.59 -8.71 -4.66
N GLU A 12 -11.10 -9.86 -5.09
CA GLU A 12 -12.51 -10.04 -5.51
C GLU A 12 -13.48 -9.71 -4.36
N THR A 13 -13.17 -10.17 -3.14
CA THR A 13 -13.94 -9.84 -1.93
C THR A 13 -13.91 -8.34 -1.61
N VAL A 14 -12.74 -7.70 -1.77
CA VAL A 14 -12.59 -6.25 -1.57
C VAL A 14 -13.45 -5.46 -2.55
N ILE A 15 -13.47 -5.81 -3.82
CA ILE A 15 -14.27 -5.14 -4.86
C ILE A 15 -15.76 -5.18 -4.51
N GLN A 16 -16.23 -6.28 -3.94
CA GLN A 16 -17.64 -6.48 -3.55
C GLN A 16 -18.00 -5.84 -2.19
N CYS A 17 -17.02 -5.27 -1.47
CA CYS A 17 -17.24 -4.73 -0.13
C CYS A 17 -18.21 -3.54 -0.11
N ARG A 18 -19.17 -3.56 0.82
CA ARG A 18 -20.16 -2.48 1.03
C ARG A 18 -20.26 -2.05 2.51
N LYS A 19 -19.24 -2.34 3.33
CA LYS A 19 -19.25 -2.11 4.80
C LYS A 19 -19.30 -0.63 5.22
N CYS A 20 -19.02 0.31 4.30
CA CYS A 20 -18.96 1.74 4.59
C CYS A 20 -19.94 2.50 3.68
N PRO A 21 -21.23 2.65 4.06
CA PRO A 21 -22.25 3.26 3.19
C PRO A 21 -21.87 4.66 2.72
N ARG A 22 -21.28 5.50 3.59
CA ARG A 22 -20.80 6.85 3.24
C ARG A 22 -19.75 6.81 2.12
N LEU A 23 -18.80 5.89 2.19
CA LEU A 23 -17.77 5.78 1.15
C LEU A 23 -18.35 5.24 -0.15
N VAL A 24 -19.20 4.21 -0.07
CA VAL A 24 -19.87 3.66 -1.26
C VAL A 24 -20.70 4.72 -1.97
N ALA A 25 -21.49 5.50 -1.25
CA ALA A 25 -22.25 6.62 -1.81
C ALA A 25 -21.33 7.66 -2.44
N TYR A 26 -20.23 8.02 -1.78
CA TYR A 26 -19.28 9.00 -2.30
C TYR A 26 -18.59 8.51 -3.61
N LEU A 27 -18.24 7.24 -3.72
CA LEU A 27 -17.68 6.69 -4.96
C LEU A 27 -18.66 6.92 -6.15
N GLN A 28 -19.95 6.68 -5.94
CA GLN A 28 -21.00 6.89 -6.94
C GLN A 28 -21.23 8.38 -7.23
N GLU A 29 -21.29 9.22 -6.19
CA GLU A 29 -21.41 10.67 -6.36
C GLU A 29 -20.29 11.24 -7.24
N VAL A 30 -19.03 10.84 -6.98
CA VAL A 30 -17.88 11.28 -7.78
C VAL A 30 -18.00 10.87 -9.24
N SER A 31 -18.54 9.67 -9.52
CA SER A 31 -18.75 9.20 -10.91
C SER A 31 -19.84 9.94 -11.65
N GLN A 32 -20.80 10.52 -10.93
CA GLN A 32 -21.87 11.35 -11.52
C GLN A 32 -21.43 12.81 -11.72
N ARG A 33 -20.61 13.33 -10.78
CA ARG A 33 -20.12 14.73 -10.79
C ARG A 33 -18.70 14.82 -11.35
N LYS A 34 -18.47 14.23 -12.52
CA LYS A 34 -17.16 14.18 -13.17
C LYS A 34 -16.64 15.59 -13.50
N PRO A 35 -15.36 15.91 -13.22
CA PRO A 35 -14.73 17.10 -13.77
C PRO A 35 -14.76 17.08 -15.31
N ARG A 36 -14.80 18.26 -15.96
CA ARG A 36 -14.89 18.40 -17.43
C ARG A 36 -13.87 17.52 -18.17
N ARG A 37 -12.63 17.46 -17.70
CA ARG A 37 -11.54 16.65 -18.31
C ARG A 37 -11.74 15.13 -18.22
N TYR A 38 -12.74 14.66 -17.50
CA TYR A 38 -13.01 13.22 -17.28
C TYR A 38 -14.48 12.86 -17.59
N GLN A 39 -15.21 13.70 -18.30
CA GLN A 39 -16.62 13.45 -18.61
C GLN A 39 -16.83 12.16 -19.40
N ASP A 40 -15.91 11.84 -20.32
CA ASP A 40 -15.97 10.66 -21.19
C ASP A 40 -15.42 9.37 -20.51
N TRP A 41 -15.06 9.45 -19.24
CA TRP A 41 -14.54 8.29 -18.53
C TRP A 41 -15.65 7.49 -17.84
N ASP A 42 -15.61 6.17 -17.99
CA ASP A 42 -16.35 5.27 -17.13
C ASP A 42 -15.57 5.05 -15.83
N TYR A 43 -16.10 5.60 -14.74
CA TYR A 43 -15.46 5.47 -13.44
C TYR A 43 -15.65 4.07 -12.88
N TRP A 44 -14.60 3.51 -12.32
CA TRP A 44 -14.62 2.22 -11.62
C TRP A 44 -15.63 2.18 -10.47
N SER A 45 -15.70 3.22 -9.66
CA SER A 45 -16.70 3.49 -8.60
C SER A 45 -16.98 2.33 -7.63
N ASN A 46 -16.02 1.47 -7.42
CA ASN A 46 -16.04 0.37 -6.46
C ASN A 46 -14.81 0.41 -5.55
N PRO A 47 -14.81 -0.31 -4.42
CA PRO A 47 -13.59 -0.49 -3.65
C PRO A 47 -12.44 -1.01 -4.52
N LEU A 48 -11.24 -0.48 -4.31
CA LEU A 48 -10.09 -0.80 -5.15
C LEU A 48 -9.35 -2.03 -4.63
N PRO A 49 -9.04 -2.98 -5.52
CA PRO A 49 -8.09 -4.04 -5.21
C PRO A 49 -6.68 -3.48 -5.05
N SER A 50 -5.83 -4.16 -4.32
CA SER A 50 -4.39 -4.00 -4.39
C SER A 50 -3.85 -4.67 -5.63
N PHE A 51 -2.61 -4.36 -6.02
CA PHE A 51 -2.00 -4.96 -7.20
C PHE A 51 -0.48 -5.03 -7.09
N GLY A 52 0.13 -5.89 -7.89
CA GLY A 52 1.56 -6.06 -7.98
C GLY A 52 1.98 -7.52 -8.00
N ASP A 53 3.25 -7.77 -7.73
CA ASP A 53 3.83 -9.10 -7.67
C ASP A 53 3.40 -9.83 -6.38
N PRO A 54 2.73 -10.99 -6.45
CA PRO A 54 2.39 -11.78 -5.26
C PRO A 54 3.60 -12.29 -4.46
N ASN A 55 4.79 -12.29 -5.07
CA ASN A 55 6.06 -12.67 -4.45
C ASN A 55 6.92 -11.46 -4.06
N ALA A 56 6.33 -10.28 -4.02
CA ALA A 56 7.04 -9.03 -3.72
C ALA A 56 7.79 -9.06 -2.39
N ARG A 57 9.03 -8.59 -2.42
CA ARG A 57 9.82 -8.27 -1.21
C ARG A 57 9.54 -6.83 -0.73
N VAL A 58 8.96 -5.96 -1.59
CA VAL A 58 8.60 -4.58 -1.26
C VAL A 58 7.09 -4.40 -1.24
N LEU A 59 6.56 -3.90 -0.12
CA LEU A 59 5.16 -3.53 0.01
C LEU A 59 5.02 -2.01 0.19
N ILE A 60 4.32 -1.35 -0.73
CA ILE A 60 4.03 0.08 -0.64
C ILE A 60 2.60 0.30 -0.12
N ILE A 61 2.48 1.12 0.92
CA ILE A 61 1.21 1.35 1.59
C ILE A 61 0.85 2.84 1.55
N GLY A 62 -0.27 3.16 0.88
CA GLY A 62 -0.89 4.47 0.91
C GLY A 62 -2.03 4.57 1.93
N LEU A 63 -2.66 5.74 1.99
CA LEU A 63 -3.85 5.96 2.81
C LEU A 63 -5.09 5.37 2.15
N ALA A 64 -5.41 5.85 0.96
CA ALA A 64 -6.66 5.60 0.24
C ALA A 64 -6.52 5.96 -1.23
N PRO A 65 -7.39 5.45 -2.10
CA PRO A 65 -7.49 5.91 -3.49
C PRO A 65 -7.90 7.38 -3.58
N ALA A 66 -7.42 8.08 -4.61
CA ALA A 66 -7.90 9.41 -4.96
C ALA A 66 -9.25 9.33 -5.71
N ALA A 67 -10.15 10.29 -5.44
CA ALA A 67 -11.49 10.33 -6.03
C ALA A 67 -11.47 10.37 -7.57
N ASN A 68 -10.62 11.19 -8.17
CA ASN A 68 -10.47 11.31 -9.63
C ASN A 68 -9.21 10.58 -10.18
N GLY A 69 -8.51 9.80 -9.34
CA GLY A 69 -7.41 8.91 -9.69
C GLY A 69 -7.87 7.45 -9.64
N GLY A 70 -7.49 6.74 -8.58
CA GLY A 70 -7.84 5.32 -8.39
C GLY A 70 -9.34 5.02 -8.52
N ASN A 71 -10.23 5.84 -7.91
CA ASN A 71 -11.68 5.63 -8.05
C ASN A 71 -12.18 5.77 -9.51
N ARG A 72 -11.49 6.56 -10.32
CA ARG A 72 -11.78 6.66 -11.76
C ARG A 72 -11.24 5.44 -12.51
N THR A 73 -10.01 5.07 -12.28
CA THR A 73 -9.27 4.10 -13.10
C THR A 73 -9.43 2.64 -12.67
N GLY A 74 -9.83 2.38 -11.40
CA GLY A 74 -9.89 1.03 -10.83
C GLY A 74 -8.55 0.45 -10.39
N ARG A 75 -7.44 1.23 -10.43
CA ARG A 75 -6.13 0.84 -9.94
C ARG A 75 -5.52 1.93 -9.06
N MET A 76 -4.94 1.55 -7.91
CA MET A 76 -4.34 2.49 -6.97
C MET A 76 -3.23 3.31 -7.63
N PHE A 77 -3.12 4.60 -7.28
CA PHE A 77 -2.14 5.55 -7.82
C PHE A 77 -2.20 5.76 -9.35
N THR A 78 -3.14 5.14 -10.06
CA THR A 78 -3.24 5.28 -11.52
C THR A 78 -4.04 6.52 -11.90
N GLY A 79 -3.47 7.33 -12.80
CA GLY A 79 -4.13 8.49 -13.37
C GLY A 79 -4.22 9.71 -12.44
N ASP A 80 -3.34 9.85 -11.46
CA ASP A 80 -3.21 11.03 -10.62
C ASP A 80 -1.74 11.43 -10.38
N ARG A 81 -1.54 12.63 -9.84
CA ARG A 81 -0.21 13.20 -9.62
C ARG A 81 0.67 12.37 -8.68
N SER A 82 0.07 11.74 -7.69
CA SER A 82 0.81 10.89 -6.75
C SER A 82 1.34 9.65 -7.44
N GLY A 83 0.56 9.11 -8.36
CA GLY A 83 0.95 7.98 -9.21
C GLY A 83 2.07 8.32 -10.17
N GLU A 84 2.05 9.50 -10.80
CA GLU A 84 3.15 9.97 -11.68
C GLU A 84 4.50 9.95 -10.93
N TRP A 85 4.51 10.40 -9.69
CA TRP A 85 5.72 10.40 -8.86
C TRP A 85 6.13 8.98 -8.45
N LEU A 86 5.17 8.20 -7.99
CA LEU A 86 5.43 6.85 -7.49
C LEU A 86 5.89 5.92 -8.62
N PHE A 87 5.17 5.89 -9.73
CA PHE A 87 5.48 4.98 -10.84
C PHE A 87 6.77 5.34 -11.56
N ASN A 88 7.06 6.65 -11.71
CA ASN A 88 8.34 7.08 -12.25
C ASN A 88 9.51 6.62 -11.36
N ALA A 89 9.40 6.76 -10.04
CA ALA A 89 10.42 6.27 -9.14
C ALA A 89 10.54 4.74 -9.17
N LEU A 90 9.43 4.01 -9.16
CA LEU A 90 9.43 2.55 -9.29
C LEU A 90 10.13 2.08 -10.56
N TYR A 91 9.85 2.71 -11.70
CA TYR A 91 10.50 2.42 -12.96
C TYR A 91 12.02 2.68 -12.91
N GLN A 92 12.43 3.86 -12.43
CA GLN A 92 13.84 4.22 -12.33
C GLN A 92 14.66 3.29 -11.43
N PHE A 93 14.02 2.67 -10.44
CA PHE A 93 14.66 1.73 -9.53
C PHE A 93 14.38 0.26 -9.85
N GLY A 94 13.81 -0.05 -11.02
CA GLY A 94 13.64 -1.42 -11.52
C GLY A 94 12.52 -2.21 -10.82
N PHE A 95 11.48 -1.52 -10.31
CA PHE A 95 10.28 -2.14 -9.72
C PHE A 95 9.04 -2.03 -10.61
N ALA A 96 9.15 -1.42 -11.78
CA ALA A 96 8.07 -1.30 -12.75
C ALA A 96 8.60 -1.35 -14.17
N ASN A 97 7.79 -1.85 -15.12
CA ASN A 97 8.14 -1.99 -16.54
C ASN A 97 8.04 -0.68 -17.33
N GLN A 98 7.34 0.33 -16.80
CA GLN A 98 7.16 1.63 -17.47
C GLN A 98 7.03 2.77 -16.43
N PRO A 99 7.34 4.05 -16.82
CA PRO A 99 7.45 5.16 -15.87
C PRO A 99 6.12 5.78 -15.43
N ASN A 100 5.01 5.42 -16.06
CA ASN A 100 3.68 5.96 -15.76
C ASN A 100 2.59 4.92 -15.98
N SER A 101 1.42 5.23 -15.44
CA SER A 101 0.20 4.42 -15.59
C SER A 101 -1.00 5.35 -15.57
N LEU A 102 -1.74 5.40 -16.67
CA LEU A 102 -2.87 6.29 -16.89
C LEU A 102 -4.20 5.56 -16.82
N ARG A 103 -4.22 4.27 -17.16
CA ARG A 103 -5.40 3.40 -17.24
C ARG A 103 -5.09 2.06 -16.61
N ARG A 104 -6.13 1.30 -16.23
CA ARG A 104 -5.94 -0.03 -15.66
C ARG A 104 -5.45 -1.08 -16.66
N ASP A 105 -5.74 -0.86 -17.92
CA ASP A 105 -5.44 -1.72 -19.07
C ASP A 105 -4.22 -1.25 -19.89
N ASP A 106 -3.28 -0.52 -19.27
CA ASP A 106 -2.11 0.07 -19.93
C ASP A 106 -0.83 -0.78 -19.82
N ASP A 107 -0.96 -2.09 -19.60
CA ASP A 107 0.15 -3.06 -19.46
C ASP A 107 1.19 -2.73 -18.37
N PHE A 108 0.88 -1.78 -17.48
CA PHE A 108 1.73 -1.46 -16.34
C PHE A 108 1.84 -2.66 -15.41
N LYS A 109 3.07 -3.09 -15.16
CA LYS A 109 3.40 -4.23 -14.28
C LYS A 109 4.41 -3.80 -13.23
N LEU A 110 4.25 -4.36 -12.04
CA LEU A 110 5.21 -4.25 -10.96
C LEU A 110 6.02 -5.54 -10.86
N ASP A 111 7.30 -5.39 -10.64
CA ASP A 111 8.23 -6.48 -10.37
C ASP A 111 8.78 -6.34 -8.95
N ASN A 112 8.77 -7.43 -8.18
CA ASN A 112 9.23 -7.48 -6.79
C ASN A 112 8.62 -6.39 -5.89
N CYS A 113 7.46 -5.84 -6.27
CA CYS A 113 6.75 -4.77 -5.58
C CYS A 113 5.24 -5.01 -5.59
N TYR A 114 4.58 -4.72 -4.47
CA TYR A 114 3.13 -4.79 -4.30
C TYR A 114 2.61 -3.48 -3.69
N ILE A 115 1.48 -2.98 -4.18
CA ILE A 115 0.88 -1.72 -3.73
C ILE A 115 -0.47 -1.98 -3.10
N THR A 116 -0.66 -1.44 -1.91
CA THR A 116 -1.90 -1.46 -1.15
C THR A 116 -2.22 -0.12 -0.50
N ALA A 117 -3.36 -0.02 0.17
CA ALA A 117 -3.74 1.13 0.96
C ALA A 117 -4.49 0.70 2.23
N THR A 118 -4.46 1.54 3.26
CA THR A 118 -5.17 1.26 4.52
C THR A 118 -6.69 1.26 4.34
N ILE A 119 -7.19 1.95 3.30
CA ILE A 119 -8.60 1.99 2.91
C ILE A 119 -8.72 1.76 1.42
N ARG A 120 -9.75 1.00 1.03
CA ARG A 120 -9.98 0.58 -0.36
C ARG A 120 -10.91 1.51 -1.16
N CYS A 121 -11.55 2.45 -0.51
CA CYS A 121 -12.47 3.43 -1.10
C CYS A 121 -11.92 4.84 -0.96
N ALA A 122 -12.13 5.69 -1.96
CA ALA A 122 -11.80 7.12 -1.86
C ALA A 122 -12.69 7.79 -0.80
N PRO A 123 -12.12 8.42 0.24
CA PRO A 123 -12.92 9.14 1.22
C PRO A 123 -13.10 10.62 0.80
N PRO A 124 -14.22 11.27 1.15
CA PRO A 124 -14.40 12.70 0.93
C PRO A 124 -13.23 13.50 1.52
N LYS A 125 -12.68 14.45 0.72
CA LYS A 125 -11.54 15.31 1.12
C LYS A 125 -10.29 14.53 1.61
N ASN A 126 -10.12 13.28 1.19
CA ASN A 126 -9.06 12.37 1.64
C ASN A 126 -9.05 12.14 3.17
N LYS A 127 -10.21 12.28 3.83
CA LYS A 127 -10.38 12.13 5.27
C LYS A 127 -11.32 10.97 5.60
N PRO A 128 -10.80 9.77 5.83
CA PRO A 128 -11.61 8.65 6.30
C PRO A 128 -12.03 8.83 7.76
N LEU A 129 -13.15 8.23 8.11
CA LEU A 129 -13.57 8.11 9.51
C LEU A 129 -12.84 6.93 10.18
N PRO A 130 -12.61 6.98 11.51
CA PRO A 130 -11.99 5.89 12.26
C PRO A 130 -12.66 4.53 12.00
N LYS A 131 -14.00 4.50 12.00
CA LYS A 131 -14.79 3.28 11.73
C LYS A 131 -14.54 2.70 10.34
N GLU A 132 -14.31 3.54 9.34
CA GLU A 132 -14.04 3.09 7.97
C GLU A 132 -12.66 2.45 7.86
N ILE A 133 -11.68 2.99 8.60
CA ILE A 133 -10.35 2.38 8.72
C ILE A 133 -10.46 1.00 9.39
N GLU A 134 -11.21 0.90 10.49
CA GLU A 134 -11.41 -0.37 11.19
C GLU A 134 -12.15 -1.41 10.32
N ASN A 135 -13.16 -1.01 9.56
CA ASN A 135 -13.88 -1.88 8.64
C ASN A 135 -12.98 -2.43 7.50
N CYS A 136 -11.98 -1.65 7.07
CA CYS A 136 -11.02 -2.04 6.04
C CYS A 136 -9.83 -2.86 6.56
N ARG A 137 -9.50 -2.74 7.84
CA ARG A 137 -8.32 -3.38 8.46
C ARG A 137 -8.24 -4.89 8.23
N PRO A 138 -9.31 -5.69 8.31
CA PRO A 138 -9.22 -7.13 8.08
C PRO A 138 -8.63 -7.50 6.72
N TYR A 139 -8.98 -6.78 5.66
CA TYR A 139 -8.41 -7.02 4.32
C TYR A 139 -6.91 -6.75 4.27
N PHE A 140 -6.47 -5.69 4.94
CA PHE A 140 -5.05 -5.36 5.04
C PHE A 140 -4.26 -6.39 5.85
N LEU A 141 -4.82 -6.87 6.96
CA LEU A 141 -4.19 -7.92 7.78
C LEU A 141 -4.06 -9.24 7.02
N GLU A 142 -5.08 -9.62 6.24
CA GLU A 142 -5.04 -10.81 5.39
C GLU A 142 -3.99 -10.67 4.27
N GLU A 143 -3.85 -9.49 3.65
CA GLU A 143 -2.78 -9.25 2.67
C GLU A 143 -1.39 -9.42 3.27
N LEU A 144 -1.14 -8.88 4.47
CA LEU A 144 0.13 -9.06 5.17
C LEU A 144 0.44 -10.55 5.44
N ASP A 145 -0.60 -11.35 5.70
CA ASP A 145 -0.42 -12.79 5.89
C ASP A 145 -0.14 -13.54 4.59
N LEU A 146 -0.63 -13.04 3.46
CA LEU A 146 -0.48 -13.69 2.16
C LEU A 146 0.83 -13.29 1.45
N LEU A 147 1.33 -12.09 1.71
CA LEU A 147 2.58 -11.56 1.13
C LEU A 147 3.80 -12.02 1.95
N LYS A 148 4.11 -13.32 1.88
CA LYS A 148 5.10 -13.99 2.75
C LYS A 148 6.55 -13.53 2.55
N LYS A 149 6.87 -12.95 1.39
CA LYS A 149 8.25 -12.54 1.04
C LYS A 149 8.53 -11.07 1.32
N VAL A 150 7.57 -10.32 1.89
CA VAL A 150 7.77 -8.90 2.18
C VAL A 150 8.81 -8.72 3.29
N GLU A 151 9.88 -8.01 2.94
CA GLU A 151 11.01 -7.63 3.80
C GLU A 151 11.02 -6.13 4.08
N VAL A 152 10.54 -5.32 3.10
CA VAL A 152 10.51 -3.85 3.20
C VAL A 152 9.10 -3.33 3.00
N ILE A 153 8.60 -2.57 3.99
CA ILE A 153 7.33 -1.83 3.88
C ILE A 153 7.64 -0.34 3.72
N VAL A 154 7.12 0.27 2.66
CA VAL A 154 7.22 1.71 2.40
C VAL A 154 5.89 2.39 2.73
N LEU A 155 5.95 3.37 3.65
CA LEU A 155 4.77 4.02 4.20
C LEU A 155 4.64 5.45 3.65
N LEU A 156 3.62 5.68 2.83
CA LEU A 156 3.37 6.96 2.17
C LEU A 156 2.45 7.84 3.03
N GLY A 157 3.04 8.64 3.92
CA GLY A 157 2.35 9.61 4.77
C GLY A 157 2.03 9.12 6.18
N GLN A 158 1.71 10.09 7.06
CA GLN A 158 1.50 9.88 8.49
C GLN A 158 0.40 8.86 8.83
N ILE A 159 -0.75 8.93 8.13
CA ILE A 159 -1.89 8.05 8.45
C ILE A 159 -1.56 6.61 8.07
N ALA A 160 -0.97 6.38 6.87
CA ALA A 160 -0.52 5.06 6.47
C ALA A 160 0.48 4.48 7.49
N PHE A 161 1.44 5.30 7.97
CA PHE A 161 2.37 4.93 9.02
C PHE A 161 1.65 4.48 10.30
N THR A 162 0.79 5.34 10.86
CA THR A 162 0.10 5.05 12.13
C THR A 162 -0.77 3.79 12.05
N GLN A 163 -1.51 3.62 10.93
CA GLN A 163 -2.41 2.47 10.76
C GLN A 163 -1.63 1.17 10.52
N THR A 164 -0.51 1.24 9.81
CA THR A 164 0.36 0.06 9.61
C THR A 164 0.97 -0.37 10.93
N LEU A 165 1.48 0.55 11.77
CA LEU A 165 2.01 0.19 13.09
C LEU A 165 0.96 -0.51 13.98
N LYS A 166 -0.30 -0.02 13.98
CA LYS A 166 -1.40 -0.71 14.68
C LYS A 166 -1.60 -2.14 14.17
N SER A 167 -1.56 -2.30 12.85
CA SER A 167 -1.75 -3.61 12.21
C SER A 167 -0.57 -4.56 12.50
N LEU A 168 0.67 -4.07 12.48
CA LEU A 168 1.84 -4.87 12.81
C LEU A 168 1.85 -5.31 14.29
N ARG A 169 1.44 -4.42 15.22
CA ARG A 169 1.24 -4.80 16.64
C ARG A 169 0.24 -5.93 16.78
N SER A 170 -0.91 -5.86 16.10
CA SER A 170 -1.92 -6.95 16.13
C SER A 170 -1.43 -8.26 15.50
N LYS A 171 -0.36 -8.21 14.69
CA LYS A 171 0.35 -9.38 14.13
C LYS A 171 1.52 -9.86 14.99
N GLY A 172 1.69 -9.31 16.19
CA GLY A 172 2.73 -9.74 17.14
C GLY A 172 4.12 -9.16 16.89
N TYR A 173 4.23 -8.14 16.01
CA TYR A 173 5.50 -7.41 15.90
C TYR A 173 5.75 -6.56 17.14
N ASP A 174 6.99 -6.54 17.62
CA ASP A 174 7.43 -5.57 18.61
C ASP A 174 7.54 -4.20 17.95
N VAL A 175 6.66 -3.29 18.35
CA VAL A 175 6.56 -1.95 17.78
C VAL A 175 6.71 -0.93 18.90
N PRO A 176 7.93 -0.44 19.17
CA PRO A 176 8.18 0.60 20.16
C PRO A 176 7.53 1.93 19.76
N PRO A 177 7.59 2.96 20.60
CA PRO A 177 7.20 4.32 20.21
C PRO A 177 8.05 4.80 19.04
N LEU A 178 7.43 4.96 17.86
CA LEU A 178 8.09 5.43 16.64
C LEU A 178 7.48 6.75 16.17
N SER A 179 8.31 7.65 15.63
CA SER A 179 7.88 8.94 15.10
C SER A 179 7.92 8.96 13.57
N PHE A 180 6.86 9.48 12.95
CA PHE A 180 6.84 9.68 11.51
C PHE A 180 7.84 10.78 11.08
N GLY A 181 8.47 10.59 9.93
CA GLY A 181 9.31 11.59 9.26
C GLY A 181 9.69 11.09 7.87
N HIS A 182 10.07 11.99 6.98
CA HIS A 182 10.55 11.59 5.67
C HIS A 182 11.93 10.91 5.78
N GLY A 183 12.11 9.78 5.09
CA GLY A 183 13.39 9.06 5.03
C GLY A 183 13.79 8.36 6.33
N LYS A 184 12.89 8.20 7.31
CA LYS A 184 13.17 7.37 8.48
C LYS A 184 13.06 5.89 8.14
N SER A 185 13.93 5.10 8.75
CA SER A 185 13.95 3.62 8.63
C SER A 185 13.93 2.98 10.01
N TYR A 186 13.12 1.93 10.15
CA TYR A 186 12.96 1.17 11.38
C TYR A 186 13.03 -0.33 11.06
N LEU A 187 13.63 -1.11 11.93
CA LEU A 187 13.59 -2.57 11.88
C LEU A 187 12.65 -3.06 12.97
N LEU A 188 11.66 -3.84 12.60
CA LEU A 188 10.73 -4.49 13.52
C LEU A 188 10.91 -5.98 13.45
N SER A 189 10.65 -6.67 14.57
CA SER A 189 10.73 -8.12 14.64
C SER A 189 9.51 -8.69 15.34
N ARG A 190 9.20 -9.96 15.04
CA ARG A 190 8.28 -10.79 15.81
C ARG A 190 8.82 -12.19 15.96
N LYS A 191 8.48 -12.82 17.07
CA LYS A 191 8.73 -14.24 17.28
C LYS A 191 7.73 -15.05 16.46
N LEU A 192 8.22 -15.96 15.64
CA LEU A 192 7.34 -16.91 14.95
C LEU A 192 6.90 -18.01 15.92
N PRO A 193 5.66 -18.54 15.79
CA PRO A 193 5.26 -19.72 16.51
C PRO A 193 6.21 -20.86 16.16
N THR A 194 6.88 -21.40 17.16
CA THR A 194 7.75 -22.55 16.96
C THR A 194 6.89 -23.82 16.93
N PRO A 195 7.05 -24.69 15.92
CA PRO A 195 6.39 -25.98 15.92
C PRO A 195 6.89 -26.80 17.12
N VAL A 196 5.96 -27.33 17.90
CA VAL A 196 6.31 -28.27 18.98
C VAL A 196 6.47 -29.65 18.34
N TRP A 197 7.69 -30.17 18.31
CA TRP A 197 7.99 -31.54 17.89
C TRP A 197 8.16 -32.44 19.12
N ASN A 198 7.35 -33.51 19.26
CA ASN A 198 7.44 -34.49 20.34
C ASN A 198 7.48 -33.88 21.75
N GLY A 199 6.72 -32.81 22.02
CA GLY A 199 6.69 -32.16 23.33
C GLY A 199 7.90 -31.27 23.67
N LEU A 200 8.92 -31.22 22.83
CA LEU A 200 10.10 -30.38 23.00
C LEU A 200 9.97 -29.06 22.21
N LYS A 201 10.17 -27.94 22.90
CA LYS A 201 10.28 -26.62 22.21
C LYS A 201 11.68 -26.55 21.56
N PRO A 202 11.78 -26.06 20.30
CA PRO A 202 13.09 -25.87 19.67
C PRO A 202 13.92 -24.85 20.45
N PHE A 203 15.24 -25.09 20.51
CA PHE A 203 16.21 -24.24 21.21
C PHE A 203 16.30 -22.79 20.64
N HIS A 204 15.85 -22.56 19.41
CA HIS A 204 15.89 -21.27 18.75
C HIS A 204 14.49 -20.80 18.35
N THR A 205 14.11 -19.61 18.80
CA THR A 205 12.91 -18.93 18.34
C THR A 205 13.25 -18.23 17.02
N GLU A 206 12.63 -18.63 15.93
CA GLU A 206 12.81 -17.96 14.66
C GLU A 206 12.20 -16.54 14.73
N LEU A 207 13.01 -15.54 14.39
CA LEU A 207 12.61 -14.16 14.36
C LEU A 207 12.29 -13.76 12.91
N GLN A 208 11.07 -13.31 12.67
CA GLN A 208 10.75 -12.63 11.42
C GLN A 208 11.01 -11.14 11.60
N THR A 209 11.84 -10.58 10.73
CA THR A 209 12.12 -9.14 10.68
C THR A 209 11.42 -8.49 9.50
N ILE A 210 11.17 -7.18 9.63
CA ILE A 210 10.63 -6.35 8.56
C ILE A 210 11.20 -4.93 8.67
N SER A 211 11.67 -4.38 7.57
CA SER A 211 12.16 -3.01 7.49
C SER A 211 11.02 -2.06 7.13
N LEU A 212 10.79 -1.02 7.91
CA LEU A 212 9.86 0.05 7.58
C LEU A 212 10.64 1.25 7.05
N ILE A 213 10.21 1.83 5.94
CA ILE A 213 10.75 3.10 5.42
C ILE A 213 9.58 4.07 5.26
N THR A 214 9.73 5.30 5.80
CA THR A 214 8.67 6.29 5.78
C THR A 214 9.01 7.44 4.83
N THR A 215 8.01 7.95 4.13
CA THR A 215 8.14 9.12 3.26
C THR A 215 6.91 10.00 3.32
N TYR A 216 7.08 11.30 3.06
CA TYR A 216 5.92 12.15 2.78
C TYR A 216 5.16 11.59 1.57
N HIS A 217 3.84 11.68 1.63
CA HIS A 217 3.00 11.27 0.50
C HIS A 217 3.30 12.15 -0.72
N PRO A 218 3.49 11.59 -1.94
CA PRO A 218 3.76 12.36 -3.14
C PRO A 218 2.51 13.08 -3.68
N SER A 219 1.72 13.66 -2.77
CA SER A 219 0.54 14.46 -3.10
C SER A 219 0.91 15.76 -3.82
N GLN A 220 -0.02 16.29 -4.60
CA GLN A 220 0.14 17.57 -5.26
C GLN A 220 0.57 18.67 -4.27
N GLN A 221 -0.04 18.71 -3.09
CA GLN A 221 0.33 19.67 -2.05
C GLN A 221 1.79 19.56 -1.64
N ASN A 222 2.29 18.36 -1.32
CA ASN A 222 3.67 18.18 -0.86
C ASN A 222 4.70 18.41 -1.98
N THR A 223 4.35 18.09 -3.22
CA THR A 223 5.26 18.24 -4.37
C THR A 223 5.31 19.66 -4.90
N GLN A 224 4.20 20.41 -4.88
CA GLN A 224 4.16 21.80 -5.32
C GLN A 224 4.77 22.78 -4.28
N THR A 225 4.64 22.48 -3.00
CA THR A 225 5.22 23.31 -1.92
C THR A 225 6.71 23.01 -1.67
N GLY A 226 7.31 22.07 -2.40
CA GLY A 226 8.70 21.67 -2.17
C GLY A 226 8.93 20.83 -0.91
N LYS A 227 7.88 20.51 -0.13
CA LYS A 227 7.99 19.65 1.05
C LYS A 227 8.50 18.25 0.69
N LEU A 228 8.20 17.76 -0.51
CA LEU A 228 8.76 16.55 -1.10
C LEU A 228 9.33 16.89 -2.47
N THR A 229 10.63 16.72 -2.65
CA THR A 229 11.31 16.88 -3.94
C THR A 229 11.63 15.52 -4.56
N ARG A 230 11.88 15.46 -5.88
CA ARG A 230 12.29 14.22 -6.55
C ARG A 230 13.55 13.60 -5.95
N PRO A 231 14.65 14.35 -5.69
CA PRO A 231 15.82 13.79 -5.04
C PRO A 231 15.54 13.18 -3.66
N MET A 232 14.69 13.85 -2.86
CA MET A 232 14.24 13.29 -1.57
C MET A 232 13.50 11.96 -1.77
N PHE A 233 12.56 11.90 -2.71
CA PHE A 233 11.77 10.70 -2.96
C PHE A 233 12.64 9.56 -3.49
N HIS A 234 13.55 9.82 -4.43
CA HIS A 234 14.51 8.85 -4.96
C HIS A 234 15.46 8.30 -3.88
N ARG A 235 15.83 9.11 -2.89
CA ARG A 235 16.63 8.64 -1.73
C ARG A 235 15.93 7.51 -0.98
N VAL A 236 14.61 7.57 -0.84
CA VAL A 236 13.82 6.47 -0.25
C VAL A 236 13.98 5.18 -1.06
N PHE A 237 13.94 5.25 -2.39
CA PHE A 237 14.12 4.07 -3.24
C PHE A 237 15.55 3.52 -3.21
N LYS A 238 16.56 4.38 -3.08
CA LYS A 238 17.94 3.93 -2.81
C LYS A 238 18.05 3.17 -1.48
N MET A 239 17.35 3.63 -0.44
CA MET A 239 17.30 2.91 0.83
C MET A 239 16.63 1.54 0.69
N ILE A 240 15.56 1.43 -0.10
CA ILE A 240 14.89 0.16 -0.39
C ILE A 240 15.88 -0.81 -1.05
N LYS A 241 16.56 -0.39 -2.13
CA LYS A 241 17.55 -1.24 -2.83
C LYS A 241 18.63 -1.74 -1.86
N LYS A 242 19.22 -0.84 -1.07
CA LYS A 242 20.24 -1.22 -0.08
C LYS A 242 19.74 -2.26 0.93
N LYS A 243 18.46 -2.17 1.37
CA LYS A 243 17.88 -3.16 2.29
C LYS A 243 17.73 -4.53 1.63
N LEU A 244 17.31 -4.58 0.38
CA LEU A 244 17.13 -5.82 -0.37
C LEU A 244 18.47 -6.53 -0.71
N GLU A 245 19.57 -5.77 -0.82
CA GLU A 245 20.92 -6.30 -1.10
C GLU A 245 21.59 -6.93 0.13
N VAL A 246 21.28 -6.41 1.32
CA VAL A 246 21.89 -6.90 2.59
C VAL A 246 21.30 -8.24 3.04
N GLU A 247 20.10 -8.58 2.57
CA GLU A 247 19.37 -9.81 2.97
C GLU A 247 19.41 -10.89 1.87
N SER A 248 20.21 -10.69 0.81
CA SER A 248 20.50 -11.64 -0.27
C SER A 248 21.83 -12.34 -0.04
#